data_425259f551d67267233cda42cdfd1205
#
_entry.id   425259f551d67267233cda42cdfd1205
#
_cell.length_a   1.000
_cell.length_b   1.000
_cell.length_c   1.000
_cell.angle_alpha   90.00
_cell.angle_beta   90.00
_cell.angle_gamma   90.00
#
_symmetry.space_group_name_H-M   'P 1'
#
loop_
_entity.id
_entity.type
_entity.pdbx_description
1 polymer ?
#
loop_
_entity_poly.entity_id
_entity_poly.type
_entity_poly.pdbx_seq_one_letter_code
_entity_poly.pdbx_strand_id
1 'polypeptide(L)'
;MALYSIGYVAQHYGVSVSTIRRWEAKGIIPKSIRTLGGHRRFDLSPTEATNQGLHIGYARVSSHDQKADLGRQIERLKAQGCDEVISDIGSGLNCAKPGLRKLLKYLLSGSIRQLTVIHEDRLLRFGVGLIKFICKWTKTEFVVVDPKEVVTFEAELAKDVITLMTVFCARLYSRRARHRKKAQASSNL
;
A
#
# COMPACT_ATOMS: atom_id res chain seq x y z
N MET A 1 1.08 -30.69 -8.75
CA MET A 1 0.14 -29.78 -9.40
C MET A 1 -1.28 -30.31 -9.19
N ALA A 2 -2.13 -29.57 -8.49
CA ALA A 2 -3.53 -29.93 -8.31
C ALA A 2 -4.39 -29.10 -9.27
N LEU A 3 -5.03 -29.79 -10.22
CA LEU A 3 -5.86 -29.14 -11.24
C LEU A 3 -7.34 -29.14 -10.81
N TYR A 4 -7.92 -27.95 -10.68
CA TYR A 4 -9.27 -27.75 -10.20
C TYR A 4 -10.24 -27.40 -11.34
N SER A 5 -11.52 -27.79 -11.17
CA SER A 5 -12.57 -27.43 -12.13
C SER A 5 -12.92 -25.95 -12.04
N ILE A 6 -13.47 -25.39 -13.13
CA ILE A 6 -13.92 -23.98 -13.14
C ILE A 6 -14.99 -23.68 -12.07
N GLY A 7 -15.84 -24.66 -11.75
CA GLY A 7 -16.84 -24.53 -10.68
C GLY A 7 -16.19 -24.41 -9.30
N TYR A 8 -15.19 -25.24 -9.03
CA TYR A 8 -14.41 -25.15 -7.78
C TYR A 8 -13.70 -23.81 -7.65
N VAL A 9 -13.06 -23.32 -8.74
CA VAL A 9 -12.40 -22.02 -8.76
C VAL A 9 -13.39 -20.89 -8.49
N ALA A 10 -14.56 -20.93 -9.11
CA ALA A 10 -15.62 -19.95 -8.88
C ALA A 10 -16.09 -19.92 -7.42
N GLN A 11 -16.27 -21.08 -6.81
CA GLN A 11 -16.61 -21.20 -5.39
C GLN A 11 -15.49 -20.71 -4.49
N HIS A 12 -14.23 -21.05 -4.79
CA HIS A 12 -13.06 -20.63 -4.02
C HIS A 12 -12.90 -19.10 -3.98
N TYR A 13 -13.17 -18.41 -5.09
CA TYR A 13 -13.12 -16.94 -5.16
C TYR A 13 -14.43 -16.24 -4.83
N GLY A 14 -15.50 -16.98 -4.50
CA GLY A 14 -16.81 -16.41 -4.19
C GLY A 14 -17.46 -15.67 -5.37
N VAL A 15 -17.22 -16.11 -6.62
CA VAL A 15 -17.69 -15.46 -7.84
C VAL A 15 -18.38 -16.45 -8.79
N SER A 16 -19.10 -15.95 -9.80
CA SER A 16 -19.73 -16.80 -10.82
C SER A 16 -18.68 -17.36 -11.82
N VAL A 17 -19.01 -18.49 -12.44
CA VAL A 17 -18.21 -19.12 -13.51
C VAL A 17 -17.97 -18.15 -14.68
N SER A 18 -18.95 -17.28 -14.99
CA SER A 18 -18.79 -16.25 -16.02
C SER A 18 -17.73 -15.22 -15.64
N THR A 19 -17.62 -14.87 -14.37
CA THR A 19 -16.56 -13.99 -13.85
C THR A 19 -15.18 -14.62 -14.01
N ILE A 20 -15.03 -15.92 -13.70
CA ILE A 20 -13.77 -16.66 -13.90
C ILE A 20 -13.36 -16.64 -15.38
N ARG A 21 -14.29 -16.90 -16.31
CA ARG A 21 -14.00 -16.83 -17.76
C ARG A 21 -13.53 -15.43 -18.19
N ARG A 22 -14.16 -14.38 -17.66
CA ARG A 22 -13.78 -12.99 -17.92
C ARG A 22 -12.40 -12.66 -17.35
N TRP A 23 -12.08 -13.16 -16.16
CA TRP A 23 -10.77 -13.00 -15.53
C TRP A 23 -9.67 -13.73 -16.30
N GLU A 24 -9.94 -14.96 -16.77
CA GLU A 24 -9.03 -15.70 -17.62
C GLU A 24 -8.75 -14.94 -18.94
N ALA A 25 -9.80 -14.41 -19.60
CA ALA A 25 -9.66 -13.64 -20.82
C ALA A 25 -8.89 -12.33 -20.64
N LYS A 26 -8.96 -11.72 -19.43
CA LYS A 26 -8.22 -10.50 -19.06
C LYS A 26 -6.83 -10.78 -18.51
N GLY A 27 -6.42 -12.04 -18.37
CA GLY A 27 -5.13 -12.41 -17.76
C GLY A 27 -5.03 -12.16 -16.26
N ILE A 28 -6.15 -11.96 -15.56
CA ILE A 28 -6.19 -11.75 -14.10
C ILE A 28 -5.89 -13.05 -13.35
N ILE A 29 -6.28 -14.19 -13.93
CA ILE A 29 -5.95 -15.54 -13.43
C ILE A 29 -5.20 -16.31 -14.52
N PRO A 30 -4.40 -17.33 -14.15
CA PRO A 30 -3.70 -18.17 -15.12
C PRO A 30 -4.66 -18.79 -16.15
N LYS A 31 -4.17 -18.97 -17.38
CA LYS A 31 -4.94 -19.67 -18.41
C LYS A 31 -5.21 -21.11 -18.00
N SER A 32 -6.44 -21.55 -18.21
CA SER A 32 -6.82 -22.94 -17.95
C SER A 32 -6.15 -23.91 -18.92
N ILE A 33 -5.79 -25.07 -18.41
CA ILE A 33 -5.38 -26.23 -19.20
C ILE A 33 -6.66 -26.97 -19.62
N ARG A 34 -6.75 -27.41 -20.87
CA ARG A 34 -7.88 -28.23 -21.33
C ARG A 34 -7.52 -29.70 -21.22
N THR A 35 -8.40 -30.47 -20.60
CA THR A 35 -8.31 -31.95 -20.62
C THR A 35 -8.65 -32.49 -22.01
N LEU A 36 -8.33 -33.74 -22.29
CA LEU A 36 -8.71 -34.44 -23.54
C LEU A 36 -10.22 -34.35 -23.84
N GLY A 37 -11.07 -34.29 -22.81
CA GLY A 37 -12.52 -34.09 -22.93
C GLY A 37 -12.93 -32.61 -23.06
N GLY A 38 -12.00 -31.67 -23.29
CA GLY A 38 -12.28 -30.24 -23.50
C GLY A 38 -12.60 -29.44 -22.25
N HIS A 39 -12.60 -30.04 -21.06
CA HIS A 39 -12.90 -29.36 -19.80
C HIS A 39 -11.76 -28.46 -19.34
N ARG A 40 -12.09 -27.24 -18.89
CA ARG A 40 -11.11 -26.32 -18.29
C ARG A 40 -10.69 -26.79 -16.91
N ARG A 41 -9.37 -26.84 -16.69
CA ARG A 41 -8.74 -27.07 -15.40
C ARG A 41 -7.80 -25.91 -15.06
N PHE A 42 -7.88 -25.43 -13.85
CA PHE A 42 -7.04 -24.35 -13.37
C PHE A 42 -6.09 -24.89 -12.32
N ASP A 43 -4.84 -24.52 -12.45
CA ASP A 43 -3.88 -24.75 -11.39
C ASP A 43 -4.04 -23.66 -10.34
N LEU A 44 -4.59 -24.02 -9.18
CA LEU A 44 -4.67 -23.15 -8.00
C LEU A 44 -3.49 -23.39 -7.06
N SER A 45 -2.51 -24.26 -7.43
CA SER A 45 -1.26 -24.27 -6.71
C SER A 45 -0.84 -22.80 -6.60
N PRO A 46 -0.41 -22.30 -5.41
CA PRO A 46 0.21 -21.01 -5.38
C PRO A 46 1.31 -21.12 -6.42
N THR A 47 1.08 -20.46 -7.56
CA THR A 47 2.10 -20.35 -8.59
C THR A 47 3.31 -19.95 -7.77
N GLU A 48 4.34 -20.82 -7.76
CA GLU A 48 5.65 -20.32 -7.34
C GLU A 48 5.72 -19.03 -8.10
N ALA A 49 5.59 -17.92 -7.36
CA ALA A 49 5.55 -16.62 -7.97
C ALA A 49 6.86 -16.59 -8.75
N THR A 50 6.76 -16.99 -10.02
CA THR A 50 7.84 -16.75 -10.95
C THR A 50 8.20 -15.33 -10.66
N ASN A 51 9.44 -15.00 -10.55
CA ASN A 51 10.08 -13.73 -10.24
C ASN A 51 9.58 -12.54 -11.13
N GLN A 52 8.31 -12.55 -11.57
CA GLN A 52 7.65 -11.70 -12.55
C GLN A 52 6.86 -10.54 -11.92
N GLY A 53 6.82 -10.41 -10.60
CA GLY A 53 6.25 -9.22 -9.95
C GLY A 53 7.19 -8.02 -10.08
N LEU A 54 6.62 -6.81 -10.03
CA LEU A 54 7.38 -5.57 -10.08
C LEU A 54 8.26 -5.41 -8.83
N HIS A 55 9.47 -4.89 -9.02
CA HIS A 55 10.29 -4.35 -7.95
C HIS A 55 9.96 -2.86 -7.79
N ILE A 56 9.21 -2.53 -6.75
CA ILE A 56 8.73 -1.17 -6.49
C ILE A 56 9.59 -0.49 -5.44
N GLY A 57 10.08 0.70 -5.73
CA GLY A 57 10.66 1.62 -4.77
C GLY A 57 9.61 2.59 -4.24
N TYR A 58 9.68 2.96 -2.95
CA TYR A 58 8.85 4.04 -2.42
C TYR A 58 9.69 5.09 -1.73
N ALA A 59 9.50 6.36 -2.13
CA ALA A 59 10.19 7.53 -1.60
C ALA A 59 9.18 8.54 -1.02
N ARG A 60 9.57 9.25 0.04
CA ARG A 60 8.74 10.29 0.64
C ARG A 60 9.57 11.39 1.29
N VAL A 61 9.08 12.61 1.16
CA VAL A 61 9.52 13.77 1.95
C VAL A 61 8.32 14.45 2.60
N SER A 62 8.55 15.16 3.69
CA SER A 62 7.47 15.77 4.49
C SER A 62 6.93 17.05 3.86
N SER A 63 7.75 17.80 3.10
CA SER A 63 7.38 19.09 2.52
C SER A 63 8.01 19.31 1.14
N HIS A 64 7.49 20.29 0.43
CA HIS A 64 7.97 20.66 -0.91
C HIS A 64 9.42 21.19 -0.93
N ASP A 65 9.89 21.75 0.18
CA ASP A 65 11.26 22.28 0.30
C ASP A 65 12.31 21.16 0.23
N GLN A 66 11.90 19.93 0.51
CA GLN A 66 12.76 18.73 0.50
C GLN A 66 12.76 18.01 -0.87
N LYS A 67 12.38 18.67 -1.97
CA LYS A 67 12.37 18.05 -3.31
C LYS A 67 13.73 17.50 -3.75
N ALA A 68 14.81 18.19 -3.39
CA ALA A 68 16.17 17.72 -3.69
C ALA A 68 16.48 16.40 -2.99
N ASP A 69 16.02 16.23 -1.74
CA ASP A 69 16.14 14.97 -1.00
C ASP A 69 15.28 13.86 -1.61
N LEU A 70 14.04 14.19 -2.02
CA LEU A 70 13.19 13.26 -2.76
C LEU A 70 13.87 12.76 -4.03
N GLY A 71 14.53 13.64 -4.79
CA GLY A 71 15.31 13.28 -5.97
C GLY A 71 16.42 12.27 -5.64
N ARG A 72 17.21 12.55 -4.58
CA ARG A 72 18.27 11.62 -4.12
C ARG A 72 17.71 10.25 -3.72
N GLN A 73 16.57 10.22 -3.02
CA GLN A 73 15.92 8.97 -2.66
C GLN A 73 15.50 8.17 -3.90
N ILE A 74 14.89 8.82 -4.89
CA ILE A 74 14.47 8.20 -6.15
C ILE A 74 15.68 7.62 -6.92
N GLU A 75 16.76 8.36 -7.03
CA GLU A 75 17.99 7.89 -7.70
C GLU A 75 18.58 6.68 -6.97
N ARG A 76 18.67 6.72 -5.65
CA ARG A 76 19.12 5.58 -4.83
C ARG A 76 18.25 4.34 -5.03
N LEU A 77 16.93 4.49 -5.07
CA LEU A 77 16.01 3.38 -5.31
C LEU A 77 16.13 2.81 -6.73
N LYS A 78 16.31 3.66 -7.74
CA LYS A 78 16.62 3.22 -9.10
C LYS A 78 17.92 2.44 -9.19
N ALA A 79 18.94 2.88 -8.46
CA ALA A 79 20.23 2.18 -8.38
C ALA A 79 20.10 0.79 -7.71
N GLN A 80 19.06 0.55 -6.88
CA GLN A 80 18.73 -0.76 -6.33
C GLN A 80 17.98 -1.66 -7.34
N GLY A 81 17.77 -1.21 -8.58
CA GLY A 81 17.09 -2.00 -9.62
C GLY A 81 15.57 -1.99 -9.51
N CYS A 82 14.97 -0.95 -8.92
CA CYS A 82 13.51 -0.80 -8.91
C CYS A 82 12.97 -0.55 -10.32
N ASP A 83 11.97 -1.34 -10.73
CA ASP A 83 11.29 -1.20 -12.03
C ASP A 83 10.45 0.09 -12.06
N GLU A 84 9.86 0.46 -10.93
CA GLU A 84 9.10 1.70 -10.74
C GLU A 84 9.40 2.28 -9.36
N VAL A 85 9.52 3.61 -9.28
CA VAL A 85 9.62 4.34 -8.01
C VAL A 85 8.39 5.21 -7.82
N ILE A 86 7.59 4.89 -6.82
CA ILE A 86 6.43 5.67 -6.40
C ILE A 86 6.92 6.71 -5.37
N SER A 87 6.49 7.96 -5.50
CA SER A 87 6.88 9.01 -4.58
C SER A 87 5.70 9.85 -4.11
N ASP A 88 5.80 10.35 -2.87
CA ASP A 88 4.82 11.25 -2.26
C ASP A 88 5.53 12.43 -1.56
N ILE A 89 4.84 13.57 -1.50
CA ILE A 89 5.20 14.69 -0.65
C ILE A 89 4.10 14.85 0.40
N GLY A 90 4.46 14.77 1.66
CA GLY A 90 3.53 14.91 2.79
C GLY A 90 3.95 14.13 4.03
N SER A 91 3.31 14.43 5.16
CA SER A 91 3.60 13.80 6.44
C SER A 91 3.51 12.28 6.39
N GLY A 92 4.40 11.62 7.14
CA GLY A 92 4.37 10.18 7.37
C GLY A 92 3.12 9.67 8.09
N LEU A 93 2.36 10.58 8.71
CA LEU A 93 1.07 10.28 9.37
C LEU A 93 -0.09 10.19 8.38
N ASN A 94 0.03 10.80 7.20
CA ASN A 94 -1.05 10.82 6.22
C ASN A 94 -1.07 9.52 5.41
N CYS A 95 -2.02 8.64 5.69
CA CYS A 95 -2.24 7.40 4.92
C CYS A 95 -3.06 7.62 3.63
N ALA A 96 -3.55 8.83 3.37
CA ALA A 96 -4.38 9.13 2.19
C ALA A 96 -3.58 9.60 0.96
N LYS A 97 -2.24 9.60 1.05
CA LYS A 97 -1.35 10.01 -0.05
C LYS A 97 -1.59 9.19 -1.31
N PRO A 98 -1.61 9.82 -2.51
CA PRO A 98 -1.88 9.13 -3.77
C PRO A 98 -0.92 8.00 -4.08
N GLY A 99 0.40 8.22 -3.89
CA GLY A 99 1.42 7.21 -4.13
C GLY A 99 1.31 6.03 -3.17
N LEU A 100 1.08 6.28 -1.88
CA LEU A 100 0.85 5.22 -0.91
C LEU A 100 -0.38 4.38 -1.27
N ARG A 101 -1.47 5.02 -1.70
CA ARG A 101 -2.68 4.31 -2.16
C ARG A 101 -2.41 3.47 -3.41
N LYS A 102 -1.60 3.98 -4.34
CA LYS A 102 -1.16 3.23 -5.53
C LYS A 102 -0.35 2.01 -5.11
N LEU A 103 0.63 2.19 -4.20
CA LEU A 103 1.44 1.11 -3.65
C LEU A 103 0.57 0.03 -2.99
N LEU A 104 -0.39 0.42 -2.15
CA LEU A 104 -1.30 -0.52 -1.50
C LEU A 104 -2.13 -1.33 -2.51
N LYS A 105 -2.62 -0.70 -3.58
CA LYS A 105 -3.32 -1.42 -4.65
C LYS A 105 -2.43 -2.46 -5.31
N TYR A 106 -1.17 -2.14 -5.60
CA TYR A 106 -0.21 -3.07 -6.17
C TYR A 106 0.11 -4.22 -5.21
N LEU A 107 0.31 -3.93 -3.91
CA LEU A 107 0.52 -4.97 -2.89
C LEU A 107 -0.67 -5.93 -2.82
N LEU A 108 -1.89 -5.39 -2.68
CA LEU A 108 -3.10 -6.19 -2.54
C LEU A 108 -3.46 -6.99 -3.81
N SER A 109 -3.04 -6.53 -4.98
CA SER A 109 -3.18 -7.30 -6.22
C SER A 109 -2.13 -8.39 -6.40
N GLY A 110 -1.14 -8.47 -5.50
CA GLY A 110 -0.02 -9.43 -5.62
C GLY A 110 0.91 -9.15 -6.79
N SER A 111 0.91 -7.91 -7.31
CA SER A 111 1.71 -7.52 -8.49
C SER A 111 3.16 -7.18 -8.14
N ILE A 112 3.52 -7.13 -6.85
CA ILE A 112 4.85 -6.75 -6.38
C ILE A 112 5.60 -7.97 -5.86
N ARG A 113 6.78 -8.24 -6.42
CA ARG A 113 7.72 -9.22 -5.88
C ARG A 113 8.56 -8.64 -4.73
N GLN A 114 8.96 -7.36 -4.85
CA GLN A 114 9.84 -6.69 -3.89
C GLN A 114 9.43 -5.22 -3.71
N LEU A 115 9.29 -4.80 -2.46
CA LEU A 115 9.10 -3.41 -2.05
C LEU A 115 10.36 -2.93 -1.35
N THR A 116 11.01 -1.90 -1.93
CA THR A 116 12.24 -1.31 -1.37
C THR A 116 11.99 0.12 -0.92
N VAL A 117 12.44 0.44 0.27
CA VAL A 117 12.43 1.78 0.85
C VAL A 117 13.83 2.14 1.35
N ILE A 118 14.19 3.43 1.34
CA ILE A 118 15.47 3.84 1.91
C ILE A 118 15.47 3.63 3.43
N HIS A 119 14.43 4.12 4.11
CA HIS A 119 14.18 3.93 5.55
C HIS A 119 12.72 3.59 5.78
N GLU A 120 12.40 2.88 6.85
CA GLU A 120 11.03 2.50 7.16
C GLU A 120 10.10 3.71 7.37
N ASP A 121 10.60 4.78 7.96
CA ASP A 121 9.85 6.02 8.20
C ASP A 121 9.49 6.77 6.91
N ARG A 122 10.19 6.50 5.80
CA ARG A 122 9.81 7.04 4.48
C ARG A 122 8.52 6.42 3.97
N LEU A 123 8.19 5.21 4.39
CA LEU A 123 6.92 4.57 4.03
C LEU A 123 5.77 5.17 4.85
N LEU A 124 5.82 5.00 6.16
CA LEU A 124 4.85 5.51 7.13
C LEU A 124 5.56 5.83 8.44
N ARG A 125 5.08 6.82 9.19
CA ARG A 125 5.57 7.10 10.54
C ARG A 125 5.08 6.06 11.54
N PHE A 126 3.83 5.65 11.39
CA PHE A 126 3.21 4.58 12.18
C PHE A 126 2.54 3.57 11.24
N GLY A 127 2.47 2.33 11.67
CA GLY A 127 1.80 1.28 10.92
C GLY A 127 2.66 0.58 9.86
N VAL A 128 3.98 0.77 9.84
CA VAL A 128 4.89 0.00 8.96
C VAL A 128 4.73 -1.50 9.19
N GLY A 129 4.48 -1.92 10.45
CA GLY A 129 4.18 -3.32 10.78
C GLY A 129 2.99 -3.89 10.00
N LEU A 130 1.95 -3.08 9.76
CA LEU A 130 0.82 -3.50 8.92
C LEU A 130 1.23 -3.71 7.47
N ILE A 131 2.06 -2.83 6.92
CA ILE A 131 2.58 -3.00 5.55
C ILE A 131 3.46 -4.24 5.45
N LYS A 132 4.34 -4.48 6.42
CA LYS A 132 5.16 -5.70 6.49
C LYS A 132 4.30 -6.97 6.56
N PHE A 133 3.20 -6.92 7.34
CA PHE A 133 2.24 -8.02 7.39
C PHE A 133 1.59 -8.27 6.02
N ILE A 134 1.13 -7.21 5.33
CA ILE A 134 0.58 -7.31 3.98
C ILE A 134 1.62 -7.88 3.01
N CYS A 135 2.86 -7.39 3.04
CA CYS A 135 3.95 -7.91 2.23
C CYS A 135 4.16 -9.41 2.45
N LYS A 136 4.18 -9.85 3.72
CA LYS A 136 4.27 -11.28 4.06
C LYS A 136 3.09 -12.08 3.51
N TRP A 137 1.88 -11.53 3.62
CA TRP A 137 0.66 -12.15 3.11
C TRP A 137 0.69 -12.31 1.59
N THR A 138 1.14 -11.27 0.86
CA THR A 138 1.23 -11.25 -0.60
C THR A 138 2.51 -11.87 -1.15
N LYS A 139 3.39 -12.41 -0.28
CA LYS A 139 4.72 -12.95 -0.64
C LYS A 139 5.62 -11.90 -1.31
N THR A 140 5.45 -10.63 -0.97
CA THR A 140 6.29 -9.52 -1.39
C THR A 140 7.48 -9.42 -0.44
N GLU A 141 8.70 -9.38 -0.97
CA GLU A 141 9.89 -9.11 -0.18
C GLU A 141 9.93 -7.64 0.24
N PHE A 142 10.15 -7.35 1.53
CA PHE A 142 10.28 -5.99 2.04
C PHE A 142 11.74 -5.68 2.37
N VAL A 143 12.35 -4.74 1.65
CA VAL A 143 13.77 -4.39 1.77
C VAL A 143 13.93 -2.95 2.25
N VAL A 144 14.80 -2.74 3.23
CA VAL A 144 15.23 -1.42 3.72
C VAL A 144 16.70 -1.25 3.36
N VAL A 145 17.01 -0.23 2.56
CA VAL A 145 18.37 -0.01 2.06
C VAL A 145 19.31 0.46 3.15
N ASP A 146 18.83 1.38 3.99
CA ASP A 146 19.64 1.99 5.05
C ASP A 146 18.86 1.99 6.37
N PRO A 147 19.10 1.02 7.24
CA PRO A 147 18.39 0.92 8.49
C PRO A 147 18.88 1.89 9.60
N LYS A 148 19.99 2.62 9.38
CA LYS A 148 20.72 3.33 10.46
C LYS A 148 20.60 4.86 10.48
N GLU A 149 19.90 5.50 9.54
CA GLU A 149 19.85 6.97 9.51
C GLU A 149 18.84 7.54 10.52
N VAL A 150 19.34 7.98 11.66
CA VAL A 150 18.54 8.44 12.83
C VAL A 150 18.41 9.99 12.88
N VAL A 151 19.30 10.75 12.23
CA VAL A 151 19.51 12.19 12.53
C VAL A 151 18.40 13.12 12.01
N THR A 152 17.73 12.81 10.91
CA THR A 152 16.62 13.62 10.39
C THR A 152 15.25 13.22 10.97
N PHE A 153 15.18 12.08 11.63
CA PHE A 153 13.97 11.48 12.17
C PHE A 153 13.34 12.33 13.28
N GLU A 154 14.14 12.84 14.22
CA GLU A 154 13.64 13.54 15.41
C GLU A 154 12.97 14.87 15.05
N ALA A 155 13.59 15.67 14.18
CA ALA A 155 13.03 16.95 13.76
C ALA A 155 11.72 16.78 12.95
N GLU A 156 11.66 15.79 12.06
CA GLU A 156 10.44 15.46 11.32
C GLU A 156 9.36 14.91 12.26
N LEU A 157 9.73 14.05 13.22
CA LEU A 157 8.81 13.51 14.21
C LEU A 157 8.21 14.62 15.08
N ALA A 158 9.04 15.56 15.56
CA ALA A 158 8.56 16.71 16.33
C ALA A 158 7.56 17.54 15.53
N LYS A 159 7.85 17.81 14.25
CA LYS A 159 6.92 18.53 13.34
C LYS A 159 5.61 17.78 13.13
N ASP A 160 5.67 16.46 12.95
CA ASP A 160 4.50 15.60 12.80
C ASP A 160 3.63 15.62 14.09
N VAL A 161 4.25 15.54 15.29
CA VAL A 161 3.56 15.62 16.58
C VAL A 161 2.88 16.99 16.75
N ILE A 162 3.59 18.08 16.47
CA ILE A 162 3.02 19.43 16.53
C ILE A 162 1.80 19.55 15.60
N THR A 163 1.90 19.04 14.39
CA THR A 163 0.80 19.04 13.41
C THR A 163 -0.41 18.26 13.95
N LEU A 164 -0.16 17.07 14.51
CA LEU A 164 -1.21 16.23 15.10
C LEU A 164 -1.90 16.96 16.27
N MET A 165 -1.13 17.56 17.17
CA MET A 165 -1.65 18.33 18.31
C MET A 165 -2.45 19.53 17.86
N THR A 166 -2.00 20.25 16.84
CA THR A 166 -2.72 21.40 16.27
C THR A 166 -4.09 20.97 15.73
N VAL A 167 -4.13 19.89 14.94
CA VAL A 167 -5.40 19.35 14.40
C VAL A 167 -6.32 18.87 15.51
N PHE A 168 -5.76 18.20 16.52
CA PHE A 168 -6.52 17.74 17.68
C PHE A 168 -7.14 18.91 18.46
N CYS A 169 -6.35 19.92 18.78
CA CYS A 169 -6.82 21.13 19.45
C CYS A 169 -7.93 21.85 18.63
N ALA A 170 -7.71 22.05 17.35
CA ALA A 170 -8.71 22.67 16.47
C ALA A 170 -10.05 21.92 16.47
N ARG A 171 -10.01 20.57 16.43
CA ARG A 171 -11.23 19.74 16.54
C ARG A 171 -11.92 19.83 17.89
N LEU A 172 -11.17 19.86 18.99
CA LEU A 172 -11.71 20.03 20.34
C LEU A 172 -12.41 21.39 20.49
N TYR A 173 -11.77 22.47 20.05
CA TYR A 173 -12.36 23.82 20.12
C TYR A 173 -13.61 23.93 19.26
N SER A 174 -13.61 23.40 18.03
CA SER A 174 -14.77 23.37 17.16
C SER A 174 -15.94 22.60 17.77
N ARG A 175 -15.67 21.48 18.45
CA ARG A 175 -16.70 20.70 19.15
C ARG A 175 -17.29 21.46 20.33
N ARG A 176 -16.45 22.11 21.16
CA ARG A 176 -16.90 22.94 22.27
C ARG A 176 -17.73 24.15 21.82
N ALA A 177 -17.33 24.81 20.73
CA ALA A 177 -18.08 25.92 20.16
C ALA A 177 -19.49 25.48 19.66
N ARG A 178 -19.60 24.31 19.04
CA ARG A 178 -20.91 23.76 18.63
C ARG A 178 -21.79 23.39 19.83
N HIS A 179 -21.25 22.86 20.91
CA HIS A 179 -22.01 22.58 22.12
C HIS A 179 -22.49 23.83 22.80
N ARG A 180 -21.68 24.92 22.89
CA ARG A 180 -22.09 26.19 23.43
C ARG A 180 -23.22 26.82 22.62
N LYS A 181 -23.15 26.83 21.28
CA LYS A 181 -24.21 27.33 20.41
C LYS A 181 -25.53 26.57 20.59
N LYS A 182 -25.47 25.22 20.73
CA LYS A 182 -26.67 24.41 20.99
C LYS A 182 -27.28 24.73 22.36
N ALA A 183 -26.47 24.85 23.40
CA ALA A 183 -26.94 25.16 24.74
C ALA A 183 -27.63 26.56 24.81
N GLN A 184 -27.04 27.56 24.15
CA GLN A 184 -27.64 28.89 24.05
C GLN A 184 -28.96 28.93 23.26
N ALA A 185 -29.05 28.12 22.18
CA ALA A 185 -30.30 28.02 21.41
C ALA A 185 -31.44 27.35 22.20
N SER A 186 -31.10 26.41 23.09
CA SER A 186 -32.09 25.73 23.94
C SER A 186 -32.51 26.54 25.17
N SER A 187 -31.75 27.60 25.54
CA SER A 187 -32.05 28.48 26.67
C SER A 187 -32.88 29.70 26.29
N ASN A 188 -33.10 29.93 24.99
CA ASN A 188 -33.87 31.06 24.46
C ASN A 188 -35.27 30.62 23.93
N LEU A 189 -35.70 29.42 24.25
CA LEU A 189 -37.06 28.87 24.02
C LEU A 189 -37.76 28.67 25.37
#